data_938b548d2870bcee69051322ae527f8e
#
_entry.id   938b548d2870bcee69051322ae527f8e
#
_cell.length_a   1.000
_cell.length_b   1.000
_cell.length_c   1.000
_cell.angle_alpha   90.00
_cell.angle_beta   90.00
_cell.angle_gamma   90.00
#
_symmetry.space_group_name_H-M   'P 1'
#
loop_
_entity.id
_entity.type
_entity.pdbx_description
1 polymer ?
#
loop_
_entity_poly.entity_id
_entity_poly.type
_entity_poly.pdbx_seq_one_letter_code
_entity_poly.pdbx_strand_id
1 'polypeptide(L)'
;MKIREKLPDFPVVRADRTTTKTRIVFDASAKFRGKSFNSEALSGLKVQADMFSILVRFRKELVALVGDLSQMYHQLFVTLEDRPLHRFLWRNLDQSKEPEVYEFLRYVFGGCYSLFCAQYVWQKHADDHKAEYSLAAEVVKNSCYMDDLMPSVETVEATKEMRQQLTEIGHKAGFHIRKWIAQTPEAVRATKVDLERREFPVTKILGVVWIV
;
A
#
# COMPACT_ATOMS: atom_id res chain seq x y z
N MET A 1 6.75 -10.79 28.15
CA MET A 1 8.14 -10.43 27.79
C MET A 1 8.19 -8.91 27.68
N LYS A 2 8.92 -8.19 28.54
CA LYS A 2 9.07 -6.74 28.41
C LYS A 2 10.13 -6.48 27.35
N ILE A 3 9.73 -6.30 26.09
CA ILE A 3 10.63 -5.80 25.05
C ILE A 3 10.95 -4.34 25.42
N ARG A 4 12.13 -4.12 25.99
CA ARG A 4 12.66 -2.77 26.29
C ARG A 4 13.42 -2.17 25.11
N GLU A 5 13.34 -2.82 23.96
CA GLU A 5 14.14 -2.49 22.80
C GLU A 5 13.36 -1.53 21.90
N LYS A 6 14.06 -0.57 21.37
CA LYS A 6 13.53 0.47 20.50
C LYS A 6 13.96 0.12 19.08
N LEU A 7 13.04 0.24 18.15
CA LEU A 7 13.34 -0.04 16.74
C LEU A 7 14.28 1.03 16.18
N PRO A 8 15.46 0.66 15.65
CA PRO A 8 16.26 1.59 14.87
C PRO A 8 15.48 2.05 13.64
N ASP A 9 15.67 3.31 13.27
CA ASP A 9 15.08 3.86 12.06
C ASP A 9 16.13 4.55 11.21
N PHE A 10 15.90 4.61 9.90
CA PHE A 10 16.73 5.33 8.96
C PHE A 10 15.91 5.91 7.80
N PRO A 11 16.30 7.09 7.29
CA PRO A 11 15.62 7.69 6.15
C PRO A 11 16.07 7.04 4.83
N VAL A 12 15.11 6.63 4.00
CA VAL A 12 15.34 6.31 2.59
C VAL A 12 14.95 7.51 1.75
N VAL A 13 15.93 8.18 1.17
CA VAL A 13 15.73 9.38 0.35
C VAL A 13 15.65 8.99 -1.13
N ARG A 14 14.55 9.40 -1.77
CA ARG A 14 14.27 9.20 -3.20
C ARG A 14 14.08 10.56 -3.87
N ALA A 15 15.18 11.18 -4.27
CA ALA A 15 15.17 12.52 -4.89
C ALA A 15 14.41 12.56 -6.24
N ASP A 16 14.28 11.40 -6.90
CA ASP A 16 13.55 11.20 -8.15
C ASP A 16 12.01 11.22 -8.00
N ARG A 17 11.50 11.23 -6.76
CA ARG A 17 10.06 11.21 -6.50
C ARG A 17 9.48 12.61 -6.30
N THR A 18 8.29 12.83 -6.87
CA THR A 18 7.57 14.11 -6.78
C THR A 18 6.79 14.28 -5.47
N THR A 19 6.32 13.17 -4.88
CA THR A 19 5.41 13.20 -3.73
C THR A 19 6.10 12.91 -2.41
N THR A 20 6.67 11.71 -2.23
CA THR A 20 7.31 11.30 -0.98
C THR A 20 8.80 11.11 -1.20
N LYS A 21 9.56 12.17 -0.94
CA LYS A 21 11.02 12.15 -1.15
C LYS A 21 11.76 11.38 -0.05
N THR A 22 11.24 11.40 1.16
CA THR A 22 11.87 10.71 2.31
C THR A 22 10.88 9.73 2.92
N ARG A 23 11.31 8.51 3.14
CA ARG A 23 10.56 7.47 3.86
C ARG A 23 11.37 7.07 5.08
N ILE A 24 10.76 7.09 6.24
CA ILE A 24 11.34 6.52 7.45
C ILE A 24 11.07 5.03 7.42
N VAL A 25 12.13 4.24 7.46
CA VAL A 25 12.08 2.78 7.49
C VAL A 25 12.62 2.31 8.83
N PHE A 26 11.87 1.45 9.50
CA PHE A 26 12.31 0.84 10.74
C PHE A 26 13.09 -0.44 10.44
N ASP A 27 14.29 -0.55 10.99
CA ASP A 27 15.07 -1.79 10.89
C ASP A 27 14.61 -2.80 11.94
N ALA A 28 13.45 -3.37 11.69
CA ALA A 28 12.89 -4.41 12.54
C ALA A 28 13.68 -5.75 12.47
N SER A 29 14.67 -5.84 11.60
CA SER A 29 15.60 -6.97 11.48
C SER A 29 16.91 -6.74 12.24
N ALA A 30 17.18 -5.54 12.74
CA ALA A 30 18.33 -5.25 13.57
C ALA A 30 18.35 -6.17 14.80
N LYS A 31 19.49 -6.82 15.03
CA LYS A 31 19.63 -7.80 16.11
C LYS A 31 20.23 -7.16 17.36
N PHE A 32 19.60 -7.40 18.49
CA PHE A 32 20.14 -7.16 19.80
C PHE A 32 20.17 -8.46 20.61
N ARG A 33 21.33 -8.83 21.14
CA ARG A 33 21.54 -10.12 21.85
C ARG A 33 21.03 -11.33 21.06
N GLY A 34 21.24 -11.32 19.73
CA GLY A 34 20.89 -12.41 18.83
C GLY A 34 19.43 -12.43 18.36
N LYS A 35 18.56 -11.58 18.88
CA LYS A 35 17.12 -11.47 18.52
C LYS A 35 16.83 -10.17 17.81
N SER A 36 15.86 -10.20 16.87
CA SER A 36 15.32 -9.02 16.23
C SER A 36 13.81 -8.97 16.42
N PHE A 37 13.19 -7.80 16.19
CA PHE A 37 11.75 -7.71 16.25
C PHE A 37 11.08 -8.67 15.26
N ASN A 38 11.56 -8.72 14.01
CA ASN A 38 11.03 -9.61 12.98
C ASN A 38 11.25 -11.10 13.30
N SER A 39 12.26 -11.49 14.11
CA SER A 39 12.46 -12.89 14.50
C SER A 39 11.48 -13.37 15.57
N GLU A 40 10.88 -12.45 16.32
CA GLU A 40 9.90 -12.73 17.39
C GLU A 40 8.45 -12.45 16.93
N ALA A 41 8.25 -11.81 15.76
CA ALA A 41 6.95 -11.50 15.20
C ALA A 41 6.50 -12.55 14.17
N LEU A 42 5.20 -12.81 14.11
CA LEU A 42 4.61 -13.65 13.07
C LEU A 42 4.43 -12.80 11.78
N SER A 43 4.97 -13.29 10.68
CA SER A 43 4.83 -12.61 9.37
C SER A 43 3.40 -12.66 8.79
N GLY A 44 2.55 -13.54 9.32
CA GLY A 44 1.21 -13.79 8.80
C GLY A 44 1.18 -14.75 7.60
N LEU A 45 -0.02 -14.96 7.06
CA LEU A 45 -0.24 -15.85 5.92
C LEU A 45 0.08 -15.13 4.61
N LYS A 46 0.44 -15.89 3.58
CA LYS A 46 0.57 -15.34 2.22
C LYS A 46 -0.82 -15.21 1.59
N VAL A 47 -1.46 -14.06 1.77
CA VAL A 47 -2.76 -13.74 1.16
C VAL A 47 -2.64 -13.01 -0.17
N GLN A 48 -1.41 -12.65 -0.56
CA GLN A 48 -1.10 -11.98 -1.82
C GLN A 48 -1.38 -12.90 -3.00
N ALA A 49 -2.16 -12.41 -3.97
CA ALA A 49 -2.35 -13.10 -5.23
C ALA A 49 -1.02 -13.25 -5.99
N ASP A 50 -0.90 -14.32 -6.76
CA ASP A 50 0.30 -14.57 -7.55
C ASP A 50 0.51 -13.49 -8.63
N MET A 51 1.72 -12.94 -8.68
CA MET A 51 2.07 -11.86 -9.58
C MET A 51 1.88 -12.23 -11.06
N PHE A 52 2.25 -13.45 -11.45
CA PHE A 52 2.07 -13.90 -12.83
C PHE A 52 0.58 -13.95 -13.21
N SER A 53 -0.26 -14.48 -12.33
CA SER A 53 -1.70 -14.52 -12.52
C SER A 53 -2.31 -13.12 -12.64
N ILE A 54 -1.84 -12.15 -11.86
CA ILE A 54 -2.26 -10.74 -11.96
C ILE A 54 -1.88 -10.17 -13.31
N LEU A 55 -0.63 -10.36 -13.76
CA LEU A 55 -0.14 -9.84 -15.04
C LEU A 55 -0.87 -10.45 -16.24
N VAL A 56 -1.27 -11.73 -16.16
CA VAL A 56 -2.09 -12.37 -17.21
C VAL A 56 -3.48 -11.74 -17.24
N ARG A 57 -4.14 -11.55 -16.08
CA ARG A 57 -5.46 -10.91 -16.01
C ARG A 57 -5.42 -9.46 -16.49
N PHE A 58 -4.36 -8.73 -16.16
CA PHE A 58 -4.15 -7.35 -16.59
C PHE A 58 -4.13 -7.17 -18.12
N ARG A 59 -3.79 -8.24 -18.85
CA ARG A 59 -3.72 -8.26 -20.33
C ARG A 59 -4.90 -8.95 -20.99
N LYS A 60 -5.85 -9.42 -20.20
CA LYS A 60 -6.96 -10.24 -20.71
C LYS A 60 -7.97 -9.41 -21.49
N GLU A 61 -8.31 -8.23 -21.00
CA GLU A 61 -9.38 -7.40 -21.55
C GLU A 61 -8.80 -6.15 -22.25
N LEU A 62 -9.65 -5.45 -23.01
CA LEU A 62 -9.25 -4.35 -23.91
C LEU A 62 -8.78 -3.10 -23.17
N VAL A 63 -9.36 -2.78 -22.02
CA VAL A 63 -9.06 -1.57 -21.27
C VAL A 63 -8.40 -1.93 -19.94
N ALA A 64 -7.11 -1.69 -19.85
CA ALA A 64 -6.35 -1.87 -18.61
C ALA A 64 -6.37 -0.59 -17.77
N LEU A 65 -6.46 -0.75 -16.45
CA LEU A 65 -6.45 0.33 -15.46
C LEU A 65 -5.42 0.04 -14.39
N VAL A 66 -4.73 1.07 -13.93
CA VAL A 66 -3.80 1.00 -12.80
C VAL A 66 -4.14 2.06 -11.78
N GLY A 67 -4.07 1.70 -10.50
CA GLY A 67 -4.18 2.61 -9.38
C GLY A 67 -3.22 2.22 -8.27
N ASP A 68 -2.82 3.18 -7.42
CA ASP A 68 -1.86 3.02 -6.32
C ASP A 68 -2.56 3.33 -4.99
N LEU A 69 -2.53 2.41 -4.03
CA LEU A 69 -3.01 2.62 -2.66
C LEU A 69 -2.01 3.50 -1.90
N SER A 70 -2.36 4.77 -1.74
CA SER A 70 -1.48 5.74 -1.11
C SER A 70 -1.19 5.39 0.35
N GLN A 71 0.11 5.25 0.70
CA GLN A 71 0.55 5.04 2.08
C GLN A 71 -0.16 3.87 2.77
N MET A 72 -0.37 2.76 2.08
CA MET A 72 -1.18 1.62 2.51
C MET A 72 -0.96 1.23 3.98
N TYR A 73 0.29 1.06 4.43
CA TYR A 73 0.58 0.68 5.82
C TYR A 73 0.18 1.75 6.83
N HIS A 74 0.38 3.02 6.49
CA HIS A 74 0.06 4.13 7.37
C HIS A 74 -1.45 4.39 7.52
N GLN A 75 -2.31 3.69 6.77
CA GLN A 75 -3.75 3.76 6.98
C GLN A 75 -4.23 2.82 8.10
N LEU A 76 -3.43 1.82 8.47
CA LEU A 76 -3.78 0.87 9.53
C LEU A 76 -3.30 1.36 10.89
N PHE A 77 -4.17 1.27 11.88
CA PHE A 77 -3.81 1.55 13.27
C PHE A 77 -3.24 0.31 13.96
N VAL A 78 -2.22 0.51 14.76
CA VAL A 78 -1.73 -0.49 15.71
C VAL A 78 -2.67 -0.51 16.91
N THR A 79 -3.04 -1.71 17.38
CA THR A 79 -3.86 -1.87 18.58
C THR A 79 -3.15 -1.28 19.81
N LEU A 80 -3.90 -0.84 20.80
CA LEU A 80 -3.32 -0.24 22.01
C LEU A 80 -2.34 -1.17 22.71
N GLU A 81 -2.63 -2.47 22.70
CA GLU A 81 -1.82 -3.51 23.34
C GLU A 81 -0.45 -3.70 22.65
N ASP A 82 -0.40 -3.51 21.32
CA ASP A 82 0.79 -3.71 20.51
C ASP A 82 1.65 -2.46 20.32
N ARG A 83 1.13 -1.25 20.60
CA ARG A 83 1.89 0.01 20.47
C ARG A 83 3.22 0.01 21.22
N PRO A 84 3.32 -0.54 22.44
CA PRO A 84 4.61 -0.62 23.12
C PRO A 84 5.70 -1.38 22.39
N LEU A 85 5.33 -2.23 21.40
CA LEU A 85 6.25 -2.96 20.54
C LEU A 85 6.79 -2.10 19.39
N HIS A 86 6.15 -0.95 19.11
CA HIS A 86 6.48 -0.03 18.03
C HIS A 86 7.14 1.26 18.54
N ARG A 87 7.97 1.14 19.57
CA ARG A 87 8.68 2.28 20.17
C ARG A 87 9.95 2.60 19.41
N PHE A 88 10.22 3.88 19.26
CA PHE A 88 11.45 4.41 18.69
C PHE A 88 11.94 5.63 19.49
N LEU A 89 13.17 6.04 19.22
CA LEU A 89 13.79 7.19 19.84
C LEU A 89 13.78 8.39 18.91
N TRP A 90 13.39 9.53 19.41
CA TRP A 90 13.42 10.76 18.65
C TRP A 90 13.87 11.94 19.50
N ARG A 91 14.68 12.83 18.95
CA ARG A 91 15.16 14.06 19.61
C ARG A 91 15.02 15.31 18.75
N ASN A 92 14.08 15.30 17.80
CA ASN A 92 13.77 16.41 16.91
C ASN A 92 15.01 16.97 16.16
N LEU A 93 15.93 16.09 15.76
CA LEU A 93 17.21 16.41 15.12
C LEU A 93 18.18 17.25 15.98
N ASP A 94 17.88 17.48 17.24
CA ASP A 94 18.71 18.22 18.20
C ASP A 94 19.64 17.26 18.94
N GLN A 95 20.90 17.25 18.56
CA GLN A 95 21.92 16.36 19.15
C GLN A 95 22.29 16.71 20.59
N SER A 96 21.94 17.91 21.06
CA SER A 96 22.19 18.33 22.44
C SER A 96 21.15 17.76 23.43
N LYS A 97 20.02 17.23 22.94
CA LYS A 97 18.96 16.69 23.77
C LYS A 97 19.03 15.17 23.87
N GLU A 98 18.69 14.68 25.06
CA GLU A 98 18.45 13.23 25.21
C GLU A 98 17.26 12.81 24.39
N PRO A 99 17.32 11.63 23.71
CA PRO A 99 16.21 11.13 22.92
C PRO A 99 15.00 10.75 23.77
N GLU A 100 13.83 11.20 23.35
CA GLU A 100 12.55 10.82 23.94
C GLU A 100 12.02 9.53 23.30
N VAL A 101 11.17 8.81 24.03
CA VAL A 101 10.52 7.59 23.55
C VAL A 101 9.17 7.92 22.94
N TYR A 102 8.99 7.57 21.69
CA TYR A 102 7.72 7.67 20.96
C TYR A 102 7.16 6.29 20.63
N GLU A 103 5.86 6.20 20.44
CA GLU A 103 5.15 5.01 19.97
C GLU A 103 4.53 5.30 18.61
N PHE A 104 4.73 4.40 17.64
CA PHE A 104 4.10 4.53 16.34
C PHE A 104 2.65 4.02 16.42
N LEU A 105 1.70 4.86 16.01
CA LEU A 105 0.27 4.54 16.08
C LEU A 105 -0.24 3.78 14.84
N ARG A 106 0.60 3.72 13.81
CA ARG A 106 0.29 3.14 12.50
C ARG A 106 1.29 2.05 12.16
N TYR A 107 0.92 1.16 11.24
CA TYR A 107 1.87 0.19 10.70
C TYR A 107 2.97 0.90 9.91
N VAL A 108 4.18 0.35 9.96
CA VAL A 108 5.38 0.97 9.39
C VAL A 108 6.07 0.03 8.39
N PHE A 109 6.92 0.61 7.55
CA PHE A 109 7.82 -0.16 6.72
C PHE A 109 8.90 -0.82 7.58
N GLY A 110 9.21 -2.09 7.30
CA GLY A 110 10.24 -2.88 7.98
C GLY A 110 9.71 -4.02 8.84
N GLY A 111 8.49 -3.93 9.38
CA GLY A 111 7.83 -5.04 10.08
C GLY A 111 7.41 -6.17 9.13
N CYS A 112 7.79 -7.42 9.42
CA CYS A 112 7.48 -8.57 8.58
C CYS A 112 5.97 -8.86 8.45
N TYR A 113 5.18 -8.42 9.40
CA TYR A 113 3.72 -8.56 9.47
C TYR A 113 2.96 -7.48 8.70
N SER A 114 3.59 -6.32 8.41
CA SER A 114 2.89 -5.13 7.88
C SER A 114 2.17 -5.42 6.56
N LEU A 115 2.81 -6.18 5.67
CA LEU A 115 2.20 -6.53 4.39
C LEU A 115 0.97 -7.42 4.56
N PHE A 116 1.07 -8.48 5.38
CA PHE A 116 -0.06 -9.36 5.65
C PHE A 116 -1.24 -8.59 6.25
N CYS A 117 -0.99 -7.79 7.30
CA CYS A 117 -2.05 -7.04 7.97
C CYS A 117 -2.75 -6.08 7.00
N ALA A 118 -1.99 -5.36 6.18
CA ALA A 118 -2.57 -4.41 5.22
C ALA A 118 -3.41 -5.11 4.16
N GLN A 119 -2.92 -6.19 3.59
CA GLN A 119 -3.65 -6.94 2.58
C GLN A 119 -4.87 -7.66 3.17
N TYR A 120 -4.73 -8.23 4.36
CA TYR A 120 -5.85 -8.89 5.02
C TYR A 120 -6.98 -7.92 5.32
N VAL A 121 -6.67 -6.74 5.87
CA VAL A 121 -7.69 -5.70 6.15
C VAL A 121 -8.36 -5.25 4.85
N TRP A 122 -7.58 -5.01 3.79
CA TRP A 122 -8.11 -4.58 2.51
C TRP A 122 -9.03 -5.62 1.87
N GLN A 123 -8.60 -6.90 1.84
CA GLN A 123 -9.40 -8.00 1.31
C GLN A 123 -10.63 -8.28 2.15
N LYS A 124 -10.52 -8.28 3.48
CA LYS A 124 -11.64 -8.47 4.40
C LYS A 124 -12.70 -7.38 4.23
N HIS A 125 -12.26 -6.11 4.14
CA HIS A 125 -13.16 -4.99 3.88
C HIS A 125 -13.87 -5.13 2.54
N ALA A 126 -13.18 -5.56 1.49
CA ALA A 126 -13.77 -5.81 0.19
C ALA A 126 -14.79 -6.97 0.22
N ASP A 127 -14.49 -8.05 0.93
CA ASP A 127 -15.43 -9.17 1.11
C ASP A 127 -16.69 -8.74 1.89
N ASP A 128 -16.55 -7.92 2.92
CA ASP A 128 -17.68 -7.41 3.73
C ASP A 128 -18.62 -6.50 2.93
N HIS A 129 -18.10 -5.83 1.91
CA HIS A 129 -18.88 -4.91 1.05
C HIS A 129 -19.15 -5.46 -0.36
N LYS A 130 -18.90 -6.76 -0.60
CA LYS A 130 -19.03 -7.40 -1.91
C LYS A 130 -20.42 -7.28 -2.52
N ALA A 131 -21.48 -7.26 -1.69
CA ALA A 131 -22.84 -7.12 -2.18
C ALA A 131 -23.11 -5.74 -2.82
N GLU A 132 -22.43 -4.69 -2.34
CA GLU A 132 -22.58 -3.30 -2.81
C GLU A 132 -21.54 -2.97 -3.91
N TYR A 133 -20.30 -3.49 -3.78
CA TYR A 133 -19.15 -3.18 -4.64
C TYR A 133 -18.53 -4.44 -5.25
N SER A 134 -19.31 -5.17 -6.05
CA SER A 134 -18.90 -6.49 -6.56
C SER A 134 -17.66 -6.42 -7.46
N LEU A 135 -17.57 -5.42 -8.35
CA LEU A 135 -16.41 -5.23 -9.23
C LEU A 135 -15.15 -4.87 -8.43
N ALA A 136 -15.28 -3.97 -7.48
CA ALA A 136 -14.16 -3.59 -6.61
C ALA A 136 -13.65 -4.77 -5.79
N ALA A 137 -14.55 -5.57 -5.21
CA ALA A 137 -14.19 -6.74 -4.42
C ALA A 137 -13.42 -7.79 -5.25
N GLU A 138 -13.83 -8.01 -6.49
CA GLU A 138 -13.12 -8.89 -7.43
C GLU A 138 -11.70 -8.39 -7.72
N VAL A 139 -11.55 -7.09 -7.99
CA VAL A 139 -10.24 -6.46 -8.25
C VAL A 139 -9.32 -6.57 -7.04
N VAL A 140 -9.82 -6.24 -5.84
CA VAL A 140 -9.03 -6.32 -4.60
C VAL A 140 -8.49 -7.72 -4.37
N LYS A 141 -9.27 -8.73 -4.67
CA LYS A 141 -8.92 -10.13 -4.46
C LYS A 141 -7.95 -10.68 -5.50
N ASN A 142 -8.18 -10.35 -6.78
CA ASN A 142 -7.54 -11.04 -7.89
C ASN A 142 -6.58 -10.18 -8.72
N SER A 143 -6.63 -8.86 -8.59
CA SER A 143 -5.87 -7.91 -9.41
C SER A 143 -5.14 -6.84 -8.59
N CYS A 144 -4.88 -7.12 -7.31
CA CYS A 144 -4.12 -6.26 -6.42
C CYS A 144 -2.80 -6.92 -6.06
N TYR A 145 -1.69 -6.22 -6.26
CA TYR A 145 -0.36 -6.63 -5.82
C TYR A 145 0.24 -5.57 -4.90
N MET A 146 0.39 -5.90 -3.62
CA MET A 146 0.76 -4.93 -2.59
C MET A 146 -0.18 -3.72 -2.61
N ASP A 147 0.34 -2.57 -3.02
CA ASP A 147 -0.37 -1.29 -3.14
C ASP A 147 -0.84 -0.97 -4.58
N ASP A 148 -0.46 -1.78 -5.57
CA ASP A 148 -0.84 -1.60 -6.97
C ASP A 148 -2.13 -2.38 -7.32
N LEU A 149 -3.13 -1.69 -7.85
CA LEU A 149 -4.34 -2.25 -8.44
C LEU A 149 -4.17 -2.33 -9.95
N MET A 150 -4.38 -3.50 -10.55
CA MET A 150 -4.09 -3.77 -11.96
C MET A 150 -5.20 -4.60 -12.62
N PRO A 151 -6.44 -4.10 -12.68
CA PRO A 151 -7.51 -4.75 -13.42
C PRO A 151 -7.47 -4.42 -14.91
N SER A 152 -8.17 -5.26 -15.71
CA SER A 152 -8.60 -4.95 -17.06
C SER A 152 -10.07 -5.30 -17.25
N VAL A 153 -10.76 -4.58 -18.13
CA VAL A 153 -12.17 -4.75 -18.46
C VAL A 153 -12.41 -4.54 -19.95
N GLU A 154 -13.57 -4.97 -20.46
CA GLU A 154 -13.89 -4.95 -21.89
C GLU A 154 -14.14 -3.53 -22.43
N THR A 155 -14.72 -2.62 -21.61
CA THR A 155 -15.17 -1.29 -22.08
C THR A 155 -14.69 -0.16 -21.20
N VAL A 156 -14.71 1.05 -21.76
CA VAL A 156 -14.40 2.30 -21.04
C VAL A 156 -15.44 2.58 -19.94
N GLU A 157 -16.70 2.28 -20.20
CA GLU A 157 -17.80 2.45 -19.25
C GLU A 157 -17.63 1.55 -18.04
N ALA A 158 -17.31 0.27 -18.26
CA ALA A 158 -17.01 -0.68 -17.19
C ALA A 158 -15.77 -0.25 -16.39
N THR A 159 -14.77 0.37 -17.05
CA THR A 159 -13.60 0.93 -16.36
C THR A 159 -13.98 2.09 -15.42
N LYS A 160 -14.86 2.98 -15.86
CA LYS A 160 -15.35 4.10 -15.04
C LYS A 160 -16.11 3.62 -13.81
N GLU A 161 -17.03 2.66 -14.00
CA GLU A 161 -17.79 2.07 -12.91
C GLU A 161 -16.88 1.36 -11.90
N MET A 162 -15.99 0.51 -12.38
CA MET A 162 -15.02 -0.20 -11.53
C MET A 162 -14.15 0.77 -10.74
N ARG A 163 -13.63 1.83 -11.37
CA ARG A 163 -12.85 2.86 -10.70
C ARG A 163 -13.66 3.59 -9.64
N GLN A 164 -14.92 3.90 -9.93
CA GLN A 164 -15.82 4.52 -8.96
C GLN A 164 -16.01 3.60 -7.75
N GLN A 165 -16.37 2.33 -7.95
CA GLN A 165 -16.52 1.35 -6.88
C GLN A 165 -15.25 1.21 -6.05
N LEU A 166 -14.07 1.12 -6.70
CA LEU A 166 -12.78 1.05 -6.00
C LEU A 166 -12.49 2.29 -5.16
N THR A 167 -12.81 3.47 -5.67
CA THR A 167 -12.64 4.73 -4.95
C THR A 167 -13.55 4.79 -3.71
N GLU A 168 -14.82 4.44 -3.87
CA GLU A 168 -15.82 4.48 -2.80
C GLU A 168 -15.51 3.48 -1.68
N ILE A 169 -15.22 2.22 -2.05
CA ILE A 169 -14.87 1.18 -1.07
C ILE A 169 -13.55 1.52 -0.36
N GLY A 170 -12.59 2.09 -1.07
CA GLY A 170 -11.35 2.59 -0.49
C GLY A 170 -11.60 3.67 0.55
N HIS A 171 -12.40 4.67 0.23
CA HIS A 171 -12.75 5.76 1.15
C HIS A 171 -13.43 5.24 2.43
N LYS A 172 -14.34 4.26 2.32
CA LYS A 172 -14.98 3.62 3.48
C LYS A 172 -13.98 2.98 4.44
N ALA A 173 -12.86 2.47 3.93
CA ALA A 173 -11.79 1.86 4.73
C ALA A 173 -10.67 2.84 5.12
N GLY A 174 -10.75 4.11 4.72
CA GLY A 174 -9.68 5.08 4.90
C GLY A 174 -8.49 4.89 3.95
N PHE A 175 -8.62 4.04 2.95
CA PHE A 175 -7.62 3.90 1.88
C PHE A 175 -7.90 4.88 0.76
N HIS A 176 -6.85 5.53 0.26
CA HIS A 176 -6.92 6.46 -0.85
C HIS A 176 -6.19 5.90 -2.06
N ILE A 177 -6.92 5.66 -3.13
CA ILE A 177 -6.34 5.20 -4.40
C ILE A 177 -6.02 6.42 -5.25
N ARG A 178 -4.79 6.50 -5.72
CA ARG A 178 -4.26 7.64 -6.49
C ARG A 178 -3.56 7.16 -7.75
N LYS A 179 -3.10 8.12 -8.56
CA LYS A 179 -2.29 7.88 -9.77
C LYS A 179 -2.96 6.93 -10.75
N TRP A 180 -4.24 7.13 -10.96
CA TRP A 180 -4.97 6.36 -11.96
C TRP A 180 -4.37 6.54 -13.35
N ILE A 181 -4.05 5.43 -14.01
CA ILE A 181 -3.56 5.37 -15.39
C ILE A 181 -4.41 4.35 -16.14
N ALA A 182 -4.86 4.69 -17.35
CA ALA A 182 -5.54 3.77 -18.25
C ALA A 182 -5.03 3.94 -19.68
N GLN A 183 -5.12 2.90 -20.49
CA GLN A 183 -4.80 2.98 -21.92
C GLN A 183 -5.65 4.01 -22.66
N THR A 184 -6.89 4.19 -22.21
CA THR A 184 -7.84 5.13 -22.80
C THR A 184 -7.98 6.33 -21.86
N PRO A 185 -7.55 7.55 -22.23
CA PRO A 185 -7.66 8.74 -21.39
C PRO A 185 -9.08 9.00 -20.89
N GLU A 186 -10.11 8.65 -21.68
CA GLU A 186 -11.53 8.77 -21.35
C GLU A 186 -11.91 8.00 -20.07
N ALA A 187 -11.25 6.87 -19.81
CA ALA A 187 -11.49 6.03 -18.64
C ALA A 187 -11.09 6.71 -17.31
N VAL A 188 -10.18 7.70 -17.36
CA VAL A 188 -9.64 8.39 -16.17
C VAL A 188 -10.04 9.87 -16.08
N ARG A 189 -10.61 10.49 -17.13
CA ARG A 189 -10.94 11.94 -17.18
C ARG A 189 -12.04 12.42 -16.22
N ALA A 190 -12.76 11.57 -15.53
CA ALA A 190 -13.99 11.94 -14.82
C ALA A 190 -13.81 12.55 -13.41
N THR A 191 -12.61 12.83 -12.92
CA THR A 191 -12.43 13.50 -11.62
C THR A 191 -11.30 14.52 -11.63
N LYS A 192 -11.63 15.75 -11.19
CA LYS A 192 -10.70 16.90 -11.08
C LYS A 192 -9.63 16.75 -9.98
N VAL A 193 -9.59 15.66 -9.23
CA VAL A 193 -8.90 15.65 -7.93
C VAL A 193 -7.52 14.96 -7.94
N ASP A 194 -7.21 14.02 -8.86
CA ASP A 194 -5.94 13.28 -8.79
C ASP A 194 -5.26 13.05 -10.14
N LEU A 195 -5.49 13.93 -11.11
CA LEU A 195 -4.75 13.91 -12.37
C LEU A 195 -3.37 14.54 -12.16
N GLU A 196 -2.44 13.83 -11.58
CA GLU A 196 -1.06 13.98 -12.01
C GLU A 196 -1.00 13.47 -13.46
N ARG A 197 -1.31 14.40 -14.40
CA ARG A 197 -1.10 14.17 -15.82
C ARG A 197 0.34 13.77 -16.04
N ARG A 198 0.56 12.49 -16.17
CA ARG A 198 1.73 12.00 -16.88
C ARG A 198 1.22 11.44 -18.20
N GLU A 199 1.33 12.23 -19.24
CA GLU A 199 1.32 11.77 -20.62
C GLU A 199 2.60 10.95 -20.84
N PHE A 200 2.63 9.75 -20.30
CA PHE A 200 3.71 8.83 -20.60
C PHE A 200 3.17 7.74 -21.51
N PRO A 201 3.66 7.66 -22.74
CA PRO A 201 3.35 6.55 -23.62
C PRO A 201 3.86 5.21 -23.07
N VAL A 202 4.68 5.26 -22.03
CA VAL A 202 5.31 4.09 -21.41
C VAL A 202 5.33 4.26 -19.89
N THR A 203 4.79 3.31 -19.15
CA THR A 203 4.89 3.23 -17.68
C THR A 203 5.46 1.89 -17.25
N LYS A 204 6.08 1.86 -16.06
CA LYS A 204 6.57 0.62 -15.46
C LYS A 204 5.64 0.21 -14.34
N ILE A 205 5.12 -1.02 -14.42
CA ILE A 205 4.25 -1.64 -13.44
C ILE A 205 4.88 -2.95 -13.02
N LEU A 206 5.17 -3.12 -11.74
CA LEU A 206 5.83 -4.32 -11.19
C LEU A 206 7.10 -4.74 -11.96
N GLY A 207 7.86 -3.77 -12.47
CA GLY A 207 9.06 -4.04 -13.28
C GLY A 207 8.79 -4.35 -14.75
N VAL A 208 7.54 -4.52 -15.16
CA VAL A 208 7.14 -4.71 -16.56
C VAL A 208 6.87 -3.36 -17.21
N VAL A 209 7.37 -3.19 -18.43
CA VAL A 209 7.08 -1.99 -19.24
C VAL A 209 5.70 -2.14 -19.86
N TRP A 210 4.85 -1.15 -19.62
CA TRP A 210 3.51 -1.05 -20.21
C TRP A 210 3.47 0.18 -21.12
N ILE A 211 3.12 -0.05 -22.37
CA ILE A 211 2.91 1.00 -23.38
C ILE A 211 1.43 1.34 -23.36
N VAL A 212 1.14 2.59 -23.01
CA VAL A 212 -0.22 3.11 -22.86
C VAL A 212 -0.73 3.66 -24.20
#